data_92539562db5e384918b12ffece7495c8
#
_entry.id   92539562db5e384918b12ffece7495c8
#
_cell.length_a   1.000
_cell.length_b   1.000
_cell.length_c   1.000
_cell.angle_alpha   90.00
_cell.angle_beta   90.00
_cell.angle_gamma   90.00
#
_symmetry.space_group_name_H-M   'P 1'
#
loop_
_entity.id
_entity.type
_entity.pdbx_description
1 polymer ?
#
loop_
_entity_poly.entity_id
_entity_poly.type
_entity_poly.pdbx_seq_one_letter_code
_entity_poly.pdbx_strand_id
1 'polypeptide(L)'
;MKVEVLASVMNASLRETVQHMNLQSDAVIINQCDRLGQEEMQISQENGEARTIRFYSFPDRGIGRSRNEAILRAGGDICLFSDADIVYEDGYETAILAEFEKNPQADMIIFNIEVEESRCTYHITERKRVHWHNCGR
;
A
#
# COMPACT_ATOMS: atom_id res chain seq x y z
N MET A 1 -9.38 12.76 -5.37
CA MET A 1 -9.22 11.60 -4.45
C MET A 1 -7.75 11.37 -4.18
N LYS A 2 -7.45 10.89 -3.01
CA LYS A 2 -6.10 10.72 -2.49
C LYS A 2 -5.82 9.24 -2.21
N VAL A 3 -4.78 8.71 -2.83
CA VAL A 3 -4.32 7.33 -2.59
C VAL A 3 -3.32 7.32 -1.44
N GLU A 4 -3.49 6.39 -0.53
CA GLU A 4 -2.58 6.17 0.59
C GLU A 4 -2.20 4.69 0.69
N VAL A 5 -0.92 4.40 0.63
CA VAL A 5 -0.39 3.04 0.80
C VAL A 5 -0.38 2.68 2.28
N LEU A 6 -0.93 1.51 2.60
CA LEU A 6 -0.91 0.93 3.94
C LEU A 6 0.01 -0.29 3.93
N ALA A 7 1.21 -0.15 4.46
CA ALA A 7 2.23 -1.20 4.41
C ALA A 7 2.64 -1.68 5.81
N SER A 8 2.99 -2.95 5.89
CA SER A 8 3.60 -3.57 7.07
C SER A 8 5.00 -4.02 6.74
N VAL A 9 5.96 -3.60 7.54
CA VAL A 9 7.38 -3.96 7.42
C VAL A 9 7.91 -4.48 8.76
N MET A 10 9.06 -5.10 8.75
CA MET A 10 9.69 -5.65 9.96
C MET A 10 11.17 -5.23 10.02
N ASN A 11 11.57 -4.68 11.17
CA ASN A 11 12.95 -4.23 11.42
C ASN A 11 13.53 -3.37 10.29
N ALA A 12 12.71 -2.49 9.73
CA ALA A 12 13.05 -1.63 8.59
C ALA A 12 13.28 -0.17 9.01
N SER A 13 13.90 0.60 8.14
CA SER A 13 14.00 2.04 8.25
C SER A 13 13.05 2.74 7.28
N LEU A 14 12.62 3.94 7.61
CA LEU A 14 11.71 4.74 6.78
C LEU A 14 12.30 4.98 5.39
N ARG A 15 13.54 5.47 5.31
CA ARG A 15 14.19 5.79 4.03
C ARG A 15 14.34 4.57 3.13
N GLU A 16 14.85 3.47 3.67
CA GLU A 16 15.02 2.23 2.91
C GLU A 16 13.69 1.68 2.40
N THR A 17 12.64 1.74 3.21
CA THR A 17 11.29 1.30 2.82
C THR A 17 10.75 2.14 1.67
N VAL A 18 10.85 3.46 1.77
CA VAL A 18 10.39 4.38 0.70
C VAL A 18 11.12 4.11 -0.61
N GLN A 19 12.44 3.92 -0.56
CA GLN A 19 13.25 3.65 -1.75
C GLN A 19 12.97 2.25 -2.33
N HIS A 20 12.92 1.24 -1.49
CA HIS A 20 12.71 -0.15 -1.92
C HIS A 20 11.35 -0.35 -2.58
N MET A 21 10.30 0.20 -1.98
CA MET A 21 8.94 0.11 -2.51
C MET A 21 8.64 1.10 -3.64
N ASN A 22 9.54 2.04 -3.91
CA ASN A 22 9.33 3.14 -4.87
C ASN A 22 8.05 3.93 -4.56
N LEU A 23 7.88 4.35 -3.32
CA LEU A 23 6.69 5.08 -2.88
C LEU A 23 6.63 6.49 -3.49
N GLN A 24 5.51 6.80 -4.13
CA GLN A 24 5.23 8.08 -4.80
C GLN A 24 3.90 8.69 -4.35
N SER A 25 3.17 8.05 -3.46
CA SER A 25 1.93 8.52 -2.86
C SER A 25 2.10 8.74 -1.37
N ASP A 26 1.07 9.24 -0.70
CA ASP A 26 1.02 9.17 0.75
C ASP A 26 1.09 7.71 1.22
N ALA A 27 1.62 7.50 2.40
CA ALA A 27 1.67 6.17 3.00
C ALA A 27 1.62 6.20 4.52
N VAL A 28 1.05 5.14 5.09
CA VAL A 28 1.20 4.76 6.49
C VAL A 28 1.93 3.43 6.53
N ILE A 29 3.10 3.42 7.15
CA ILE A 29 3.94 2.23 7.26
C ILE A 29 4.00 1.84 8.73
N ILE A 30 3.64 0.60 9.03
CA ILE A 30 3.76 0.01 10.36
C ILE A 30 4.98 -0.89 10.39
N ASN A 31 5.96 -0.50 11.19
CA ASN A 31 7.21 -1.24 11.38
C ASN A 31 7.13 -2.07 12.66
N GLN A 32 7.17 -3.37 12.51
CA GLN A 32 7.25 -4.30 13.63
C GLN A 32 8.72 -4.48 14.02
N CYS A 33 9.08 -4.00 15.20
CA CYS A 33 10.44 -4.07 15.73
C CYS A 33 10.43 -4.25 17.25
N ASP A 34 11.50 -3.91 17.93
CA ASP A 34 11.63 -4.10 19.40
C ASP A 34 11.39 -2.82 20.21
N ARG A 35 10.90 -1.74 19.58
CA ARG A 35 10.73 -0.44 20.21
C ARG A 35 9.53 0.34 19.64
N LEU A 36 9.05 1.30 20.42
CA LEU A 36 8.09 2.31 19.95
C LEU A 36 8.81 3.46 19.25
N GLY A 37 8.20 3.98 18.20
CA GLY A 37 8.72 5.16 17.51
C GLY A 37 7.72 5.69 16.48
N GLN A 38 7.97 6.93 16.07
CA GLN A 38 7.21 7.59 15.00
C GLN A 38 8.16 8.50 14.23
N GLU A 39 8.10 8.40 12.92
CA GLU A 39 8.85 9.24 11.99
C GLU A 39 7.93 9.68 10.86
N GLU A 40 8.28 10.79 10.22
CA GLU A 40 7.57 11.31 9.06
C GLU A 40 8.59 11.79 8.01
N MET A 41 8.27 11.57 6.74
CA MET A 41 9.06 12.04 5.61
C MET A 41 8.15 12.69 4.57
N GLN A 42 8.60 13.80 4.02
CA GLN A 42 8.00 14.41 2.83
C GLN A 42 8.78 13.99 1.59
N ILE A 43 8.05 13.54 0.57
CA ILE A 43 8.60 13.31 -0.76
C ILE A 43 7.98 14.28 -1.76
N SER A 44 8.81 14.87 -2.61
CA SER A 44 8.35 15.79 -3.64
C SER A 44 8.15 15.05 -4.94
N GLN A 45 7.03 15.30 -5.61
CA GLN A 45 6.75 14.84 -6.95
C GLN A 45 7.31 15.81 -7.99
N GLU A 46 7.47 15.35 -9.24
CA GLU A 46 7.93 16.19 -10.35
C GLU A 46 7.02 17.42 -10.61
N ASN A 47 5.72 17.29 -10.32
CA ASN A 47 4.74 18.37 -10.41
C ASN A 47 4.78 19.39 -9.24
N GLY A 48 5.71 19.20 -8.28
CA GLY A 48 5.85 20.04 -7.10
C GLY A 48 4.91 19.73 -5.95
N GLU A 49 4.03 18.75 -6.08
CA GLU A 49 3.20 18.28 -4.98
C GLU A 49 4.02 17.45 -3.98
N ALA A 50 3.76 17.66 -2.69
CA ALA A 50 4.37 16.88 -1.63
C ALA A 50 3.47 15.69 -1.25
N ARG A 51 4.10 14.56 -0.96
CA ARG A 51 3.45 13.39 -0.37
C ARG A 51 4.05 13.12 1.00
N THR A 52 3.23 12.70 1.92
CA THR A 52 3.61 12.46 3.31
C THR A 52 3.68 10.97 3.60
N ILE A 53 4.82 10.51 4.05
CA ILE A 53 5.03 9.14 4.52
C ILE A 53 5.09 9.17 6.03
N ARG A 54 4.18 8.46 6.69
CA ARG A 54 4.12 8.32 8.14
C ARG A 54 4.57 6.91 8.53
N PHE A 55 5.54 6.82 9.41
CA PHE A 55 6.19 5.57 9.80
C PHE A 55 6.09 5.37 11.31
N TYR A 56 5.43 4.31 11.71
CA TYR A 56 5.19 3.97 13.11
C TYR A 56 5.84 2.65 13.46
N SER A 57 6.65 2.64 14.51
CA SER A 57 7.32 1.44 15.03
C SER A 57 6.64 0.94 16.30
N PHE A 58 6.39 -0.37 16.36
CA PHE A 58 5.75 -1.04 17.49
C PHE A 58 6.49 -2.33 17.86
N PRO A 59 6.56 -2.66 19.17
CA PRO A 59 7.15 -3.92 19.64
C PRO A 59 6.24 -5.13 19.43
N ASP A 60 5.01 -4.91 19.01
CA ASP A 60 4.03 -5.96 18.75
C ASP A 60 4.24 -6.61 17.38
N ARG A 61 3.94 -7.89 17.30
CA ARG A 61 4.04 -8.67 16.07
C ARG A 61 2.70 -9.25 15.66
N GLY A 62 2.52 -9.42 14.38
CA GLY A 62 1.32 -9.97 13.77
C GLY A 62 0.81 -9.12 12.61
N ILE A 63 0.64 -9.74 11.44
CA ILE A 63 0.23 -9.05 10.21
C ILE A 63 -1.16 -8.42 10.33
N GLY A 64 -2.10 -9.10 10.98
CA GLY A 64 -3.44 -8.56 11.20
C GLY A 64 -3.42 -7.33 12.10
N ARG A 65 -2.61 -7.35 13.14
CA ARG A 65 -2.45 -6.22 14.06
C ARG A 65 -1.83 -5.02 13.36
N SER A 66 -0.75 -5.21 12.60
CA SER A 66 -0.10 -4.12 11.89
C SER A 66 -0.99 -3.52 10.80
N ARG A 67 -1.77 -4.33 10.09
CA ARG A 67 -2.77 -3.83 9.13
C ARG A 67 -3.86 -3.01 9.82
N ASN A 68 -4.36 -3.44 10.96
CA ASN A 68 -5.33 -2.67 11.75
C ASN A 68 -4.75 -1.33 12.22
N GLU A 69 -3.49 -1.32 12.69
CA GLU A 69 -2.81 -0.09 13.09
C GLU A 69 -2.65 0.88 11.92
N ALA A 70 -2.39 0.38 10.71
CA ALA A 70 -2.35 1.20 9.52
C ALA A 70 -3.72 1.78 9.15
N ILE A 71 -4.78 0.97 9.17
CA ILE A 71 -6.16 1.42 8.91
C ILE A 71 -6.60 2.50 9.88
N LEU A 72 -6.32 2.35 11.17
CA LEU A 72 -6.69 3.33 12.20
C LEU A 72 -6.04 4.71 11.97
N ARG A 73 -4.93 4.75 11.24
CA ARG A 73 -4.19 5.98 10.93
C ARG A 73 -4.40 6.47 9.50
N ALA A 74 -5.11 5.70 8.68
CA ALA A 74 -5.34 6.05 7.29
C ALA A 74 -6.15 7.34 7.16
N GLY A 75 -5.74 8.18 6.23
CA GLY A 75 -6.40 9.44 5.90
C GLY A 75 -6.67 9.61 4.40
N GLY A 76 -6.29 8.63 3.58
CA GLY A 76 -6.56 8.61 2.15
C GLY A 76 -8.00 8.21 1.83
N ASP A 77 -8.48 8.66 0.67
CA ASP A 77 -9.79 8.26 0.15
C ASP A 77 -9.75 6.82 -0.37
N ILE A 78 -8.62 6.42 -0.91
CA ILE A 78 -8.34 5.06 -1.39
C ILE A 78 -7.14 4.51 -0.62
N CYS A 79 -7.36 3.43 0.10
CA CYS A 79 -6.32 2.74 0.86
C CYS A 79 -5.80 1.54 0.05
N LEU A 80 -4.51 1.55 -0.24
CA LEU A 80 -3.83 0.48 -0.98
C LEU A 80 -3.03 -0.39 -0.01
N PHE A 81 -3.55 -1.57 0.30
CA PHE A 81 -2.84 -2.54 1.12
C PHE A 81 -1.63 -3.12 0.38
N SER A 82 -0.50 -3.15 1.05
CA SER A 82 0.75 -3.60 0.47
C SER A 82 1.60 -4.39 1.45
N ASP A 83 2.29 -5.40 0.92
CA ASP A 83 3.34 -6.10 1.64
C ASP A 83 4.70 -5.42 1.39
N ALA A 84 5.66 -5.66 2.27
CA ALA A 84 6.97 -5.01 2.25
C ALA A 84 7.83 -5.30 1.01
N ASP A 85 7.56 -6.40 0.31
CA ASP A 85 8.28 -6.85 -0.88
C ASP A 85 7.68 -6.35 -2.20
N ILE A 86 6.62 -5.56 -2.14
CA ILE A 86 6.01 -4.91 -3.31
C ILE A 86 6.87 -3.71 -3.72
N VAL A 87 7.20 -3.66 -5.01
CA VAL A 87 7.84 -2.51 -5.66
C VAL A 87 6.83 -1.91 -6.63
N TYR A 88 6.50 -0.64 -6.44
CA TYR A 88 5.55 0.05 -7.29
C TYR A 88 6.21 0.58 -8.56
N GLU A 89 5.48 0.50 -9.68
CA GLU A 89 5.87 1.19 -10.90
C GLU A 89 5.62 2.70 -10.79
N ASP A 90 6.35 3.48 -11.59
CA ASP A 90 6.14 4.92 -11.66
C ASP A 90 4.71 5.22 -12.15
N GLY A 91 4.07 6.19 -11.49
CA GLY A 91 2.72 6.61 -11.85
C GLY A 91 1.59 5.70 -11.36
N TYR A 92 1.85 4.76 -10.46
CA TYR A 92 0.81 3.85 -9.94
C TYR A 92 -0.38 4.59 -9.29
N GLU A 93 -0.16 5.72 -8.66
CA GLU A 93 -1.22 6.53 -8.06
C GLU A 93 -2.26 6.94 -9.12
N THR A 94 -1.79 7.46 -10.26
CA THR A 94 -2.65 7.85 -11.38
C THR A 94 -3.40 6.65 -11.97
N ALA A 95 -2.73 5.51 -12.10
CA ALA A 95 -3.36 4.28 -12.61
C ALA A 95 -4.48 3.78 -11.71
N ILE A 96 -4.27 3.80 -10.38
CA ILE A 96 -5.28 3.41 -9.40
C ILE A 96 -6.48 4.35 -9.43
N LEU A 97 -6.26 5.67 -9.45
CA LEU A 97 -7.33 6.66 -9.54
C LEU A 97 -8.16 6.47 -10.81
N ALA A 98 -7.51 6.24 -11.96
CA ALA A 98 -8.21 6.00 -13.22
C ALA A 98 -9.10 4.74 -13.18
N GLU A 99 -8.69 3.68 -12.48
CA GLU A 99 -9.51 2.48 -12.34
C GLU A 99 -10.75 2.71 -11.46
N PHE A 100 -10.62 3.47 -10.38
CA PHE A 100 -11.80 3.86 -9.56
C PHE A 100 -12.75 4.80 -10.30
N GLU A 101 -12.24 5.72 -11.11
CA GLU A 101 -13.07 6.59 -11.96
C GLU A 101 -13.90 5.79 -12.98
N LYS A 102 -13.30 4.75 -13.57
CA LYS A 102 -14.00 3.84 -14.51
C LYS A 102 -15.00 2.93 -13.80
N ASN A 103 -14.83 2.70 -12.52
CA ASN A 103 -15.65 1.77 -11.73
C ASN A 103 -16.21 2.45 -10.47
N PRO A 104 -17.05 3.48 -10.60
CA PRO A 104 -17.50 4.29 -9.45
C PRO A 104 -18.38 3.52 -8.45
N GLN A 105 -18.82 2.32 -8.80
CA GLN A 105 -19.61 1.42 -7.95
C GLN A 105 -18.75 0.41 -7.19
N ALA A 106 -17.44 0.41 -7.41
CA ALA A 106 -16.55 -0.54 -6.77
C ALA A 106 -16.14 -0.05 -5.39
N ASP A 107 -16.36 -0.85 -4.37
CA ASP A 107 -15.87 -0.62 -3.01
C ASP A 107 -14.42 -1.06 -2.86
N MET A 108 -13.98 -2.02 -3.69
CA MET A 108 -12.61 -2.55 -3.70
C MET A 108 -12.22 -2.98 -5.11
N ILE A 109 -10.97 -2.74 -5.46
CA ILE A 109 -10.37 -3.21 -6.72
C ILE A 109 -9.14 -4.03 -6.37
N ILE A 110 -9.04 -5.21 -6.97
CA ILE A 110 -7.89 -6.11 -6.81
C ILE A 110 -7.04 -6.03 -8.07
N PHE A 111 -5.77 -5.68 -7.91
CA PHE A 111 -4.80 -5.58 -9.00
C PHE A 111 -3.91 -6.82 -9.05
N ASN A 112 -3.44 -7.14 -10.24
CA ASN A 112 -2.37 -8.13 -10.38
C ASN A 112 -1.05 -7.59 -9.86
N ILE A 113 -0.24 -8.50 -9.34
CA ILE A 113 1.15 -8.28 -8.98
C ILE A 113 1.99 -9.14 -9.91
N GLU A 114 2.99 -8.56 -10.56
CA GLU A 114 3.98 -9.32 -11.31
C GLU A 114 4.89 -10.06 -10.33
N VAL A 115 4.94 -11.38 -10.46
CA VAL A 115 5.80 -12.26 -9.68
C VAL A 115 6.52 -13.23 -10.60
N GLU A 116 7.64 -13.76 -10.14
CA GLU A 116 8.31 -14.86 -10.84
C GLU A 116 7.35 -16.03 -11.03
N GLU A 117 7.36 -16.67 -12.21
CA GLU A 117 6.45 -17.78 -12.53
C GLU A 117 6.43 -18.88 -11.47
N SER A 118 7.58 -19.20 -10.89
CA SER A 118 7.72 -20.19 -9.83
C SER A 118 6.97 -19.84 -8.54
N ARG A 119 6.62 -18.57 -8.33
CA ARG A 119 5.93 -18.05 -7.15
C ARG A 119 4.48 -17.66 -7.43
N CYS A 120 4.06 -17.70 -8.68
CA CYS A 120 2.72 -17.31 -9.07
C CYS A 120 1.72 -18.41 -8.72
N THR A 121 0.91 -18.18 -7.69
CA THR A 121 -0.16 -19.10 -7.26
C THR A 121 -1.53 -18.67 -7.77
N TYR A 122 -1.68 -17.43 -8.17
CA TYR A 122 -2.93 -16.86 -8.66
C TYR A 122 -2.64 -15.71 -9.64
N HIS A 123 -3.34 -15.71 -10.77
CA HIS A 123 -3.21 -14.67 -11.79
C HIS A 123 -4.58 -14.25 -12.29
N ILE A 124 -4.86 -12.95 -12.27
CA ILE A 124 -6.09 -12.39 -12.80
C ILE A 124 -5.92 -12.28 -14.33
N THR A 125 -6.70 -13.05 -15.08
CA THR A 125 -6.64 -13.11 -16.55
C THR A 125 -7.64 -12.20 -17.24
N GLU A 126 -8.69 -11.77 -16.52
CA GLU A 126 -9.76 -10.94 -17.08
C GLU A 126 -10.31 -9.96 -16.04
N ARG A 127 -10.85 -8.84 -16.51
CA ARG A 127 -11.63 -7.94 -15.67
C ARG A 127 -12.99 -8.56 -15.42
N LYS A 128 -13.38 -8.70 -14.14
CA LYS A 128 -14.72 -9.13 -13.76
C LYS A 128 -15.16 -8.49 -12.47
N ARG A 129 -16.46 -8.26 -12.36
CA ARG A 129 -17.08 -7.87 -11.10
C ARG A 129 -17.27 -9.12 -10.24
N VAL A 130 -16.81 -9.04 -8.99
CA VAL A 130 -17.03 -10.07 -7.98
C VAL A 130 -17.73 -9.47 -6.77
N HIS A 131 -18.50 -10.27 -6.06
CA HIS A 131 -19.05 -9.86 -4.77
C HIS A 131 -18.06 -10.23 -3.66
N TRP A 132 -18.12 -9.52 -2.55
CA TRP A 132 -17.17 -9.70 -1.44
C TRP A 132 -17.01 -11.18 -0.99
N HIS A 133 -18.09 -11.97 -1.02
CA HIS A 133 -18.05 -13.38 -0.64
C HIS A 133 -17.36 -14.29 -1.68
N ASN A 134 -17.04 -13.78 -2.84
CA ASN A 134 -16.32 -14.46 -3.91
C ASN A 134 -14.89 -13.94 -4.11
N CYS A 135 -14.47 -12.92 -3.36
CA CYS A 135 -13.11 -12.43 -3.43
C CYS A 135 -12.12 -13.51 -2.94
N GLY A 136 -11.11 -13.80 -3.76
CA GLY A 136 -10.08 -14.77 -3.42
C GLY A 136 -10.38 -16.23 -3.81
N ARG A 137 -11.36 -16.45 -4.65
CA ARG A 137 -11.63 -17.75 -5.27
C ARG A 137 -11.20 -17.80 -6.72
#